data_311f513557e16416ec50dd51aa451c87
#
_entry.id   311f513557e16416ec50dd51aa451c87
#
_cell.length_a   1.000
_cell.length_b   1.000
_cell.length_c   1.000
_cell.angle_alpha   90.00
_cell.angle_beta   90.00
_cell.angle_gamma   90.00
#
_symmetry.space_group_name_H-M   'P 1'
#
loop_
_entity.id
_entity.type
_entity.pdbx_description
1 polymer ?
#
loop_
_entity_poly.entity_id
_entity_poly.type
_entity_poly.pdbx_seq_one_letter_code
_entity_poly.pdbx_strand_id
1 'polypeptide(L)'
;MATIVIFASSMLTSCTEDDDNENSKEYKGVPLVILDTDIGSSTDDLFCMEMLYRYADQGRCKLLGIVVDREGEDCAACADVMNTYFGYGNLPIGLVREGIPNPTVFINYQALPNCQKADGSPMFNRSVSDYSSLPDGWQLYRRLLAAQPDKSVSICSVGFVTCLSQLLESGPDNYSNLSGVELVRSKVKCLYLMGGSFPRAVEPDYNLGQGISFSQTFFRLWPSDVEIIFSPGEVGDNIDYLPEQVLADISWTDEHPIKQVYMTCECDAGQRMWDPLTAINAIEGNGLFMLSERGTVSYTSTGKTIFTVSATGNCRYQFSGDNTWNSTMLEKIRNVNMMR
;
A
#
# COMPACT_ATOMS: atom_id res chain seq x y z
N MET A 1 1.80 -55.93 65.86
CA MET A 1 2.98 -56.04 64.93
C MET A 1 2.48 -55.64 63.55
N ALA A 2 2.81 -54.45 63.11
CA ALA A 2 2.44 -53.92 61.75
C ALA A 2 3.68 -53.90 60.90
N THR A 3 3.66 -54.63 59.77
CA THR A 3 4.75 -54.76 58.87
C THR A 3 4.65 -53.65 57.82
N ILE A 4 5.64 -52.77 57.80
CA ILE A 4 5.76 -51.68 56.76
C ILE A 4 6.45 -52.26 55.55
N VAL A 5 5.77 -52.21 54.40
CA VAL A 5 6.36 -52.52 53.09
C VAL A 5 6.77 -51.21 52.42
N ILE A 6 8.08 -51.03 52.19
CA ILE A 6 8.62 -49.88 51.47
C ILE A 6 8.66 -50.25 49.99
N PHE A 7 7.89 -49.52 49.15
CA PHE A 7 8.03 -49.54 47.68
C PHE A 7 9.08 -48.52 47.24
N ALA A 8 10.15 -48.99 46.66
CA ALA A 8 11.12 -48.18 45.97
C ALA A 8 10.58 -47.86 44.55
N SER A 9 10.31 -46.58 44.31
CA SER A 9 9.95 -46.10 42.98
C SER A 9 11.20 -45.72 42.21
N SER A 10 11.51 -46.47 41.18
CA SER A 10 12.56 -46.15 40.20
C SER A 10 12.06 -45.05 39.25
N MET A 11 12.64 -43.85 39.33
CA MET A 11 12.45 -42.79 38.35
C MET A 11 13.20 -43.15 37.04
N LEU A 12 12.45 -43.46 36.02
CA LEU A 12 12.92 -43.43 34.63
C LEU A 12 12.88 -41.97 34.15
N THR A 13 14.02 -41.38 34.01
CA THR A 13 14.20 -40.12 33.27
C THR A 13 14.02 -40.42 31.79
N SER A 14 12.88 -40.03 31.25
CA SER A 14 12.64 -39.95 29.83
C SER A 14 13.27 -38.65 29.33
N CYS A 15 14.33 -38.73 28.57
CA CYS A 15 14.77 -37.62 27.73
C CYS A 15 13.72 -37.45 26.63
N THR A 16 12.90 -36.41 26.74
CA THR A 16 12.15 -35.90 25.61
C THR A 16 13.11 -35.06 24.79
N GLU A 17 13.40 -35.52 23.59
CA GLU A 17 13.95 -34.67 22.53
C GLU A 17 12.94 -33.54 22.31
N ASP A 18 13.32 -32.32 22.64
CA ASP A 18 12.59 -31.12 22.24
C ASP A 18 12.73 -31.00 20.73
N ASP A 19 11.70 -31.42 20.01
CA ASP A 19 11.48 -31.06 18.62
C ASP A 19 11.28 -29.53 18.58
N ASP A 20 12.35 -28.81 18.31
CA ASP A 20 12.32 -27.38 17.94
C ASP A 20 11.62 -27.22 16.60
N ASN A 21 10.32 -27.44 16.60
CA ASN A 21 9.44 -27.01 15.54
C ASN A 21 9.09 -25.54 15.83
N GLU A 22 9.99 -24.63 15.39
CA GLU A 22 9.71 -23.20 15.34
C GLU A 22 8.57 -22.94 14.34
N ASN A 23 7.35 -23.26 14.75
CA ASN A 23 6.14 -22.78 14.14
C ASN A 23 6.14 -21.25 14.33
N SER A 24 6.52 -20.52 13.29
CA SER A 24 6.38 -19.07 13.23
C SER A 24 4.92 -18.76 13.58
N LYS A 25 4.68 -18.21 14.79
CA LYS A 25 3.33 -17.87 15.25
C LYS A 25 2.77 -16.82 14.29
N GLU A 26 1.76 -17.20 13.53
CA GLU A 26 1.06 -16.29 12.63
C GLU A 26 0.61 -15.03 13.41
N TYR A 27 0.93 -13.84 12.86
CA TYR A 27 0.50 -12.57 13.43
C TYR A 27 -1.03 -12.46 13.38
N LYS A 28 -1.66 -12.28 14.52
CA LYS A 28 -3.14 -12.22 14.68
C LYS A 28 -3.66 -10.82 15.05
N GLY A 29 -2.81 -9.81 14.97
CA GLY A 29 -3.21 -8.41 15.20
C GLY A 29 -3.94 -7.79 14.00
N VAL A 30 -4.35 -6.54 14.16
CA VAL A 30 -4.86 -5.76 13.04
C VAL A 30 -3.78 -5.60 11.96
N PRO A 31 -4.14 -5.48 10.66
CA PRO A 31 -3.16 -5.28 9.60
C PRO A 31 -2.20 -4.12 9.89
N LEU A 32 -0.91 -4.36 9.77
CA LEU A 32 0.14 -3.34 9.81
C LEU A 32 0.41 -2.92 8.38
N VAL A 33 0.14 -1.66 8.03
CA VAL A 33 0.11 -1.23 6.62
C VAL A 33 1.20 -0.20 6.35
N ILE A 34 1.95 -0.41 5.27
CA ILE A 34 2.76 0.61 4.61
C ILE A 34 2.03 0.97 3.32
N LEU A 35 1.74 2.25 3.12
CA LEU A 35 1.25 2.75 1.83
C LEU A 35 2.44 3.17 0.97
N ASP A 36 2.39 2.78 -0.31
CA ASP A 36 3.30 3.22 -1.36
C ASP A 36 2.45 3.85 -2.46
N THR A 37 2.74 5.10 -2.85
CA THR A 37 1.87 5.96 -3.64
C THR A 37 2.68 6.85 -4.58
N ASP A 38 2.23 7.05 -5.81
CA ASP A 38 2.80 8.04 -6.73
C ASP A 38 2.03 9.38 -6.73
N ILE A 39 1.55 9.75 -5.53
CA ILE A 39 0.80 10.99 -5.23
C ILE A 39 1.33 12.21 -5.99
N GLY A 40 0.43 13.03 -6.53
CA GLY A 40 0.77 14.27 -7.25
C GLY A 40 0.29 14.30 -8.69
N SER A 41 -0.35 13.25 -9.19
CA SER A 41 -0.78 13.15 -10.59
C SER A 41 -2.22 12.67 -10.80
N SER A 42 -2.75 11.87 -9.91
CA SER A 42 -4.12 11.33 -9.99
C SER A 42 -4.77 11.49 -8.63
N THR A 43 -6.07 11.79 -8.58
CA THR A 43 -6.68 12.13 -7.28
C THR A 43 -7.10 10.92 -6.47
N ASP A 44 -7.09 9.72 -7.03
CA ASP A 44 -7.40 8.48 -6.31
C ASP A 44 -6.39 8.11 -5.24
N ASP A 45 -5.10 8.52 -5.37
CA ASP A 45 -4.13 8.49 -4.28
C ASP A 45 -4.66 9.17 -3.01
N LEU A 46 -5.25 10.36 -3.15
CA LEU A 46 -5.78 11.13 -2.03
C LEU A 46 -6.95 10.40 -1.35
N PHE A 47 -7.84 9.79 -2.15
CA PHE A 47 -8.95 8.99 -1.64
C PHE A 47 -8.44 7.69 -0.98
N CYS A 48 -7.40 7.07 -1.52
CA CYS A 48 -6.74 5.91 -0.93
C CYS A 48 -6.17 6.25 0.46
N MET A 49 -5.46 7.37 0.57
CA MET A 49 -4.92 7.87 1.84
C MET A 49 -6.03 8.12 2.86
N GLU A 50 -7.08 8.84 2.47
CA GLU A 50 -8.21 9.11 3.38
C GLU A 50 -8.86 7.81 3.86
N MET A 51 -9.13 6.85 2.97
CA MET A 51 -9.65 5.53 3.34
C MET A 51 -8.79 4.86 4.41
N LEU A 52 -7.47 4.86 4.24
CA LEU A 52 -6.55 4.24 5.19
C LEU A 52 -6.54 4.96 6.54
N TYR A 53 -6.60 6.30 6.58
CA TYR A 53 -6.71 7.03 7.85
C TYR A 53 -8.01 6.67 8.58
N ARG A 54 -9.15 6.65 7.87
CA ARG A 54 -10.43 6.28 8.47
C ARG A 54 -10.47 4.84 8.97
N TYR A 55 -9.84 3.92 8.25
CA TYR A 55 -9.68 2.55 8.75
C TYR A 55 -8.81 2.51 10.01
N ALA A 56 -7.76 3.31 10.08
CA ALA A 56 -6.92 3.40 11.26
C ALA A 56 -7.67 4.03 12.44
N ASP A 57 -8.44 5.10 12.25
CA ASP A 57 -9.32 5.71 13.26
C ASP A 57 -10.33 4.71 13.85
N GLN A 58 -10.83 3.79 13.00
CA GLN A 58 -11.73 2.72 13.41
C GLN A 58 -11.02 1.53 14.08
N GLY A 59 -9.68 1.59 14.22
CA GLY A 59 -8.88 0.50 14.77
C GLY A 59 -8.82 -0.75 13.89
N ARG A 60 -9.12 -0.63 12.58
CA ARG A 60 -9.13 -1.73 11.62
C ARG A 60 -7.77 -2.02 11.01
N CYS A 61 -6.84 -1.07 11.07
CA CYS A 61 -5.44 -1.23 10.70
C CYS A 61 -4.55 -0.32 11.54
N LYS A 62 -3.24 -0.48 11.39
CA LYS A 62 -2.23 0.45 11.89
C LYS A 62 -1.34 0.87 10.74
N LEU A 63 -1.33 2.16 10.42
CA LEU A 63 -0.43 2.72 9.44
C LEU A 63 0.98 2.82 10.03
N LEU A 64 1.98 2.39 9.28
CA LEU A 64 3.38 2.39 9.68
C LEU A 64 4.15 3.55 9.03
N GLY A 65 3.80 3.94 7.81
CA GLY A 65 4.42 5.02 7.06
C GLY A 65 3.91 5.11 5.64
N ILE A 66 4.29 6.19 4.98
CA ILE A 66 3.98 6.48 3.57
C ILE A 66 5.29 6.52 2.78
N VAL A 67 5.34 5.76 1.70
CA VAL A 67 6.42 5.81 0.71
C VAL A 67 5.90 6.54 -0.52
N VAL A 68 6.53 7.65 -0.88
CA VAL A 68 6.17 8.45 -2.05
C VAL A 68 7.07 8.04 -3.20
N ASP A 69 6.49 7.41 -4.21
CA ASP A 69 7.19 6.76 -5.31
C ASP A 69 7.27 7.63 -6.58
N ARG A 70 6.77 8.86 -6.52
CA ARG A 70 6.98 9.92 -7.50
C ARG A 70 8.00 10.92 -6.98
N GLU A 71 9.04 11.22 -7.79
CA GLU A 71 10.04 12.21 -7.43
C GLU A 71 9.44 13.62 -7.26
N GLY A 72 9.96 14.35 -6.30
CA GLY A 72 9.63 15.74 -6.03
C GLY A 72 9.24 15.99 -4.60
N GLU A 73 9.84 17.02 -4.01
CA GLU A 73 9.51 17.43 -2.64
C GLU A 73 8.04 17.86 -2.51
N ASP A 74 7.46 18.41 -3.58
CA ASP A 74 6.04 18.78 -3.61
C ASP A 74 5.11 17.56 -3.49
N CYS A 75 5.49 16.40 -4.05
CA CYS A 75 4.74 15.16 -3.89
C CYS A 75 4.77 14.68 -2.44
N ALA A 76 5.95 14.70 -1.80
CA ALA A 76 6.06 14.40 -0.37
C ALA A 76 5.31 15.41 0.50
N ALA A 77 5.29 16.69 0.11
CA ALA A 77 4.52 17.73 0.80
C ALA A 77 3.00 17.52 0.68
N CYS A 78 2.50 16.99 -0.45
CA CYS A 78 1.10 16.57 -0.58
C CYS A 78 0.76 15.45 0.40
N ALA A 79 1.62 14.45 0.51
CA ALA A 79 1.43 13.38 1.50
C ALA A 79 1.47 13.90 2.95
N ASP A 80 2.34 14.87 3.26
CA ASP A 80 2.39 15.48 4.59
C ASP A 80 1.15 16.34 4.89
N VAL A 81 0.61 17.06 3.91
CA VAL A 81 -0.70 17.75 4.04
C VAL A 81 -1.78 16.75 4.41
N MET A 82 -1.88 15.65 3.70
CA MET A 82 -2.86 14.59 4.00
C MET A 82 -2.65 14.01 5.40
N ASN A 83 -1.40 13.63 5.74
CA ASN A 83 -1.08 13.12 7.07
C ASN A 83 -1.50 14.11 8.17
N THR A 84 -1.14 15.37 8.02
CA THR A 84 -1.38 16.39 9.04
C THR A 84 -2.86 16.73 9.18
N TYR A 85 -3.56 16.84 8.06
CA TYR A 85 -4.98 17.13 8.02
C TYR A 85 -5.82 16.08 8.75
N PHE A 86 -5.48 14.80 8.54
CA PHE A 86 -6.18 13.66 9.16
C PHE A 86 -5.63 13.29 10.56
N GLY A 87 -4.72 14.10 11.14
CA GLY A 87 -4.19 13.85 12.49
C GLY A 87 -3.02 12.88 12.58
N TYR A 88 -2.44 12.50 11.44
CA TYR A 88 -1.32 11.56 11.31
C TYR A 88 0.03 12.25 11.03
N GLY A 89 0.22 13.50 11.43
CA GLY A 89 1.43 14.28 11.16
C GLY A 89 2.74 13.65 11.65
N ASN A 90 2.69 12.67 12.56
CA ASN A 90 3.86 11.91 13.00
C ASN A 90 4.15 10.66 12.14
N LEU A 91 3.30 10.35 11.15
CA LEU A 91 3.49 9.20 10.29
C LEU A 91 4.71 9.46 9.38
N PRO A 92 5.73 8.59 9.39
CA PRO A 92 6.94 8.84 8.63
C PRO A 92 6.68 8.77 7.13
N ILE A 93 7.35 9.67 6.40
CA ILE A 93 7.33 9.73 4.94
C ILE A 93 8.75 9.39 4.43
N GLY A 94 8.82 8.58 3.38
CA GLY A 94 10.01 8.36 2.57
C GLY A 94 9.75 8.83 1.14
N LEU A 95 10.75 9.39 0.50
CA LEU A 95 10.64 9.93 -0.85
C LEU A 95 11.57 9.16 -1.80
N VAL A 96 11.05 8.76 -2.94
CA VAL A 96 11.89 8.14 -3.99
C VAL A 96 12.97 9.12 -4.45
N ARG A 97 14.16 8.60 -4.66
CA ARG A 97 15.26 9.28 -5.36
C ARG A 97 15.83 8.35 -6.42
N GLU A 98 16.36 8.94 -7.50
CA GLU A 98 16.80 8.19 -8.66
C GLU A 98 15.68 7.27 -9.21
N GLY A 99 14.46 7.82 -9.23
CA GLY A 99 13.27 7.12 -9.66
C GLY A 99 13.01 7.24 -11.16
N ILE A 100 11.72 7.29 -11.52
CA ILE A 100 11.27 7.38 -12.92
C ILE A 100 11.38 8.83 -13.37
N PRO A 101 12.19 9.14 -14.41
CA PRO A 101 12.30 10.51 -14.91
C PRO A 101 11.01 10.92 -15.65
N ASN A 102 10.44 12.07 -15.26
CA ASN A 102 9.29 12.69 -15.91
C ASN A 102 8.10 11.73 -16.17
N PRO A 103 7.58 11.07 -15.15
CA PRO A 103 6.42 10.21 -15.34
C PRO A 103 5.22 11.03 -15.83
N THR A 104 4.32 10.41 -16.58
CA THR A 104 3.11 11.07 -17.08
C THR A 104 2.30 11.65 -15.92
N VAL A 105 1.78 12.86 -16.09
CA VAL A 105 0.92 13.55 -15.12
C VAL A 105 -0.45 13.76 -15.77
N PHE A 106 -1.52 13.33 -15.09
CA PHE A 106 -2.91 13.51 -15.54
C PHE A 106 -3.52 14.78 -14.96
N ILE A 107 -3.55 14.90 -13.64
CA ILE A 107 -4.05 16.06 -12.90
C ILE A 107 -2.93 16.52 -11.97
N ASN A 108 -2.36 17.69 -12.23
CA ASN A 108 -1.27 18.20 -11.40
C ASN A 108 -1.83 18.97 -10.19
N TYR A 109 -1.75 18.37 -9.02
CA TYR A 109 -2.09 19.02 -7.74
C TYR A 109 -0.89 19.20 -6.80
N GLN A 110 0.33 19.17 -7.31
CA GLN A 110 1.55 19.36 -6.52
C GLN A 110 1.63 20.74 -5.87
N ALA A 111 0.79 21.68 -6.31
CA ALA A 111 0.64 23.01 -5.65
C ALA A 111 -0.23 22.97 -4.38
N LEU A 112 -0.92 21.87 -4.07
CA LEU A 112 -1.80 21.72 -2.90
C LEU A 112 -1.15 22.19 -1.57
N PRO A 113 0.12 21.87 -1.26
CA PRO A 113 0.77 22.31 -0.03
C PRO A 113 0.92 23.84 0.10
N ASN A 114 0.78 24.57 -1.00
CA ASN A 114 0.95 26.02 -1.08
C ASN A 114 -0.38 26.77 -1.11
N CYS A 115 -1.51 26.07 -0.98
CA CYS A 115 -2.83 26.71 -0.89
C CYS A 115 -2.90 27.65 0.31
N GLN A 116 -3.54 28.81 0.10
CA GLN A 116 -3.66 29.87 1.10
C GLN A 116 -5.13 30.17 1.40
N LYS A 117 -5.39 30.58 2.63
CA LYS A 117 -6.67 31.16 3.05
C LYS A 117 -6.82 32.57 2.50
N ALA A 118 -7.99 33.15 2.61
CA ALA A 118 -8.29 34.52 2.14
C ALA A 118 -7.42 35.60 2.80
N ASP A 119 -6.90 35.36 3.99
CA ASP A 119 -6.00 36.25 4.71
C ASP A 119 -4.51 36.06 4.35
N GLY A 120 -4.19 35.14 3.43
CA GLY A 120 -2.83 34.83 2.98
C GLY A 120 -2.09 33.85 3.88
N SER A 121 -2.68 33.34 4.95
CA SER A 121 -2.08 32.28 5.77
C SER A 121 -2.13 30.94 5.05
N PRO A 122 -1.20 30.00 5.36
CA PRO A 122 -1.27 28.65 4.82
C PRO A 122 -2.62 27.99 5.12
N MET A 123 -3.23 27.36 4.13
CA MET A 123 -4.49 26.65 4.31
C MET A 123 -4.30 25.34 5.08
N PHE A 124 -3.20 24.65 4.80
CA PHE A 124 -2.88 23.36 5.40
C PHE A 124 -1.61 23.43 6.24
N ASN A 125 -1.63 22.78 7.39
CA ASN A 125 -0.45 22.54 8.20
C ASN A 125 0.39 21.42 7.59
N ARG A 126 1.68 21.46 7.87
CA ARG A 126 2.65 20.42 7.51
C ARG A 126 3.53 20.12 8.72
N SER A 127 3.91 18.86 8.88
CA SER A 127 4.76 18.42 10.00
C SER A 127 6.25 18.41 9.64
N VAL A 128 6.57 18.29 8.34
CA VAL A 128 7.93 18.28 7.82
C VAL A 128 8.36 19.69 7.44
N SER A 129 9.49 20.13 8.00
CA SER A 129 10.06 21.45 7.70
C SER A 129 11.06 21.45 6.54
N ASP A 130 11.66 20.29 6.24
CA ASP A 130 12.67 20.13 5.20
C ASP A 130 12.50 18.74 4.53
N TYR A 131 11.90 18.74 3.36
CA TYR A 131 11.63 17.51 2.59
C TYR A 131 12.90 16.92 1.95
N SER A 132 13.96 17.71 1.78
CA SER A 132 15.24 17.20 1.30
C SER A 132 15.90 16.24 2.29
N SER A 133 15.56 16.37 3.57
CA SER A 133 16.05 15.51 4.67
C SER A 133 15.29 14.20 4.84
N LEU A 134 14.19 14.00 4.12
CA LEU A 134 13.45 12.74 4.17
C LEU A 134 14.33 11.55 3.77
N PRO A 135 14.17 10.40 4.41
CA PRO A 135 14.86 9.18 3.99
C PRO A 135 14.42 8.78 2.58
N ASP A 136 15.27 8.08 1.86
CA ASP A 136 14.87 7.42 0.63
C ASP A 136 13.72 6.42 0.91
N GLY A 137 12.80 6.27 -0.04
CA GLY A 137 11.63 5.41 0.12
C GLY A 137 12.01 3.98 0.50
N TRP A 138 13.03 3.40 -0.15
CA TRP A 138 13.51 2.05 0.17
C TRP A 138 14.15 1.96 1.57
N GLN A 139 14.80 3.02 2.06
CA GLN A 139 15.37 3.06 3.43
C GLN A 139 14.25 3.11 4.46
N LEU A 140 13.18 3.89 4.18
CA LEU A 140 11.99 3.89 5.03
C LEU A 140 11.37 2.49 5.10
N TYR A 141 11.20 1.80 3.98
CA TYR A 141 10.73 0.42 3.97
C TYR A 141 11.56 -0.47 4.89
N ARG A 142 12.89 -0.43 4.77
CA ARG A 142 13.79 -1.26 5.60
C ARG A 142 13.59 -0.98 7.09
N ARG A 143 13.55 0.30 7.47
CA ARG A 143 13.33 0.72 8.87
C ARG A 143 11.98 0.24 9.40
N LEU A 144 10.92 0.40 8.62
CA LEU A 144 9.57 0.02 9.05
C LEU A 144 9.46 -1.50 9.16
N LEU A 145 9.89 -2.24 8.16
CA LEU A 145 9.81 -3.71 8.12
C LEU A 145 10.63 -4.34 9.26
N ALA A 146 11.87 -3.89 9.46
CA ALA A 146 12.75 -4.45 10.50
C ALA A 146 12.15 -4.37 11.91
N ALA A 147 11.33 -3.35 12.16
CA ALA A 147 10.70 -3.12 13.47
C ALA A 147 9.44 -3.96 13.72
N GLN A 148 8.95 -4.73 12.74
CA GLN A 148 7.69 -5.46 12.88
C GLN A 148 7.92 -6.97 13.10
N PRO A 149 6.91 -7.66 13.66
CA PRO A 149 6.90 -9.12 13.71
C PRO A 149 6.96 -9.74 12.31
N ASP A 150 7.41 -10.97 12.22
CA ASP A 150 7.46 -11.69 10.95
C ASP A 150 6.06 -11.92 10.37
N LYS A 151 5.95 -11.86 9.04
CA LYS A 151 4.69 -12.05 8.29
C LYS A 151 3.52 -11.22 8.81
N SER A 152 3.79 -9.98 9.28
CA SER A 152 2.77 -9.10 9.86
C SER A 152 2.42 -7.89 9.00
N VAL A 153 3.28 -7.50 8.06
CA VAL A 153 3.12 -6.26 7.29
C VAL A 153 2.41 -6.53 5.97
N SER A 154 1.34 -5.79 5.72
CA SER A 154 0.73 -5.65 4.41
C SER A 154 1.28 -4.39 3.74
N ILE A 155 1.75 -4.51 2.51
CA ILE A 155 2.09 -3.36 1.69
C ILE A 155 0.90 -3.07 0.78
N CYS A 156 0.38 -1.84 0.82
CA CYS A 156 -0.60 -1.32 -0.13
C CYS A 156 0.17 -0.41 -1.10
N SER A 157 0.50 -0.93 -2.28
CA SER A 157 1.25 -0.20 -3.30
C SER A 157 0.28 0.22 -4.40
N VAL A 158 0.07 1.52 -4.53
CA VAL A 158 -0.83 2.12 -5.51
C VAL A 158 -0.10 3.01 -6.52
N GLY A 159 1.21 3.21 -6.32
CA GLY A 159 2.08 3.92 -7.23
C GLY A 159 2.97 3.01 -8.07
N PHE A 160 4.14 3.52 -8.43
CA PHE A 160 5.16 2.76 -9.15
C PHE A 160 5.78 1.69 -8.23
N VAL A 161 6.53 0.75 -8.78
CA VAL A 161 7.26 -0.25 -7.98
C VAL A 161 8.75 0.11 -7.81
N THR A 162 9.10 1.38 -7.94
CA THR A 162 10.48 1.86 -7.90
C THR A 162 11.10 1.64 -6.53
N CYS A 163 10.45 2.16 -5.47
CA CYS A 163 10.93 2.00 -4.10
C CYS A 163 10.94 0.54 -3.66
N LEU A 164 9.99 -0.28 -4.12
CA LEU A 164 9.99 -1.72 -3.89
C LEU A 164 11.16 -2.40 -4.61
N SER A 165 11.45 -2.00 -5.83
CA SER A 165 12.60 -2.49 -6.60
C SER A 165 13.92 -2.16 -5.91
N GLN A 166 14.10 -0.90 -5.49
CA GLN A 166 15.28 -0.44 -4.74
C GLN A 166 15.42 -1.17 -3.39
N LEU A 167 14.30 -1.40 -2.69
CA LEU A 167 14.28 -2.21 -1.47
C LEU A 167 14.81 -3.62 -1.73
N LEU A 168 14.32 -4.30 -2.77
CA LEU A 168 14.71 -5.67 -3.10
C LEU A 168 16.21 -5.78 -3.47
N GLU A 169 16.77 -4.75 -4.09
CA GLU A 169 18.21 -4.69 -4.41
C GLU A 169 19.09 -4.28 -3.22
N SER A 170 18.50 -3.80 -2.12
CA SER A 170 19.27 -3.31 -0.97
C SER A 170 19.98 -4.43 -0.21
N GLY A 171 21.18 -4.11 0.27
CA GLY A 171 21.94 -4.96 1.19
C GLY A 171 21.58 -4.74 2.67
N PRO A 172 22.27 -5.44 3.59
CA PRO A 172 22.21 -5.18 5.03
C PRO A 172 22.53 -3.73 5.38
N ASP A 173 21.88 -3.21 6.44
CA ASP A 173 22.09 -1.86 6.95
C ASP A 173 21.96 -1.79 8.48
N ASN A 174 21.88 -0.56 9.03
CA ASN A 174 21.74 -0.35 10.47
C ASN A 174 20.39 -0.82 11.05
N TYR A 175 19.38 -1.06 10.21
CA TYR A 175 18.06 -1.52 10.64
C TYR A 175 17.96 -3.05 10.63
N SER A 176 18.65 -3.71 9.68
CA SER A 176 18.59 -5.17 9.54
C SER A 176 19.82 -5.73 8.84
N ASN A 177 20.32 -6.87 9.36
CA ASN A 177 21.36 -7.65 8.71
C ASN A 177 20.88 -8.46 7.50
N LEU A 178 19.57 -8.47 7.22
CA LEU A 178 18.98 -9.15 6.08
C LEU A 178 19.12 -8.28 4.81
N SER A 179 19.33 -8.94 3.68
CA SER A 179 19.14 -8.29 2.37
C SER A 179 17.66 -7.85 2.22
N GLY A 180 17.38 -6.95 1.26
CA GLY A 180 16.01 -6.50 1.02
C GLY A 180 15.05 -7.65 0.68
N VAL A 181 15.50 -8.62 -0.13
CA VAL A 181 14.71 -9.82 -0.46
C VAL A 181 14.40 -10.65 0.79
N GLU A 182 15.38 -10.88 1.64
CA GLU A 182 15.21 -11.65 2.89
C GLU A 182 14.33 -10.91 3.89
N LEU A 183 14.46 -9.57 3.98
CA LEU A 183 13.64 -8.74 4.83
C LEU A 183 12.17 -8.75 4.40
N VAL A 184 11.91 -8.61 3.10
CA VAL A 184 10.55 -8.75 2.53
C VAL A 184 10.01 -10.14 2.82
N ARG A 185 10.79 -11.20 2.55
CA ARG A 185 10.39 -12.59 2.84
C ARG A 185 10.05 -12.80 4.30
N SER A 186 10.81 -12.23 5.23
CA SER A 186 10.57 -12.38 6.66
C SER A 186 9.34 -11.60 7.14
N LYS A 187 9.18 -10.34 6.72
CA LYS A 187 8.28 -9.38 7.36
C LYS A 187 6.95 -9.18 6.65
N VAL A 188 6.96 -9.30 5.32
CA VAL A 188 5.75 -9.02 4.52
C VAL A 188 4.84 -10.24 4.52
N LYS A 189 3.58 -10.00 4.86
CA LYS A 189 2.49 -10.98 4.79
C LYS A 189 1.91 -11.05 3.37
N CYS A 190 1.61 -9.88 2.80
CA CYS A 190 1.01 -9.74 1.47
C CYS A 190 1.34 -8.37 0.88
N LEU A 191 1.56 -8.33 -0.42
CA LEU A 191 1.56 -7.11 -1.22
C LEU A 191 0.22 -7.00 -1.95
N TYR A 192 -0.49 -5.90 -1.73
CA TYR A 192 -1.66 -5.48 -2.51
C TYR A 192 -1.18 -4.43 -3.50
N LEU A 193 -1.20 -4.76 -4.78
CA LEU A 193 -0.57 -3.95 -5.83
C LEU A 193 -1.60 -3.48 -6.85
N MET A 194 -1.84 -2.16 -6.89
CA MET A 194 -2.56 -1.55 -8.00
C MET A 194 -1.67 -1.57 -9.23
N GLY A 195 -2.03 -2.37 -10.22
CA GLY A 195 -1.30 -2.47 -11.48
C GLY A 195 -1.47 -3.79 -12.20
N GLY A 196 -1.00 -3.77 -13.44
CA GLY A 196 -1.13 -4.88 -14.36
C GLY A 196 -2.48 -4.93 -15.07
N SER A 197 -2.58 -5.80 -16.08
CA SER A 197 -3.81 -6.13 -16.80
C SER A 197 -3.83 -7.64 -17.04
N PHE A 198 -4.96 -8.30 -16.80
CA PHE A 198 -5.01 -9.75 -16.70
C PHE A 198 -6.15 -10.40 -17.49
N PRO A 199 -5.97 -11.68 -17.94
CA PRO A 199 -4.81 -12.56 -17.70
C PRO A 199 -3.56 -12.20 -18.51
N ARG A 200 -3.69 -11.35 -19.51
CA ARG A 200 -2.57 -10.90 -20.38
C ARG A 200 -2.78 -9.46 -20.80
N ALA A 201 -1.85 -8.60 -20.45
CA ALA A 201 -1.86 -7.21 -20.86
C ALA A 201 -1.73 -7.05 -22.39
N VAL A 202 -2.59 -6.22 -22.98
CA VAL A 202 -2.49 -5.79 -24.39
C VAL A 202 -1.48 -4.66 -24.50
N GLU A 203 -1.59 -3.68 -23.59
CA GLU A 203 -0.65 -2.56 -23.44
C GLU A 203 -0.03 -2.57 -22.04
N PRO A 204 1.09 -1.87 -21.82
CA PRO A 204 1.62 -1.67 -20.48
C PRO A 204 0.58 -0.98 -19.58
N ASP A 205 0.46 -1.46 -18.36
CA ASP A 205 -0.23 -0.76 -17.31
C ASP A 205 0.50 0.54 -16.94
N TYR A 206 -0.21 1.56 -16.43
CA TYR A 206 0.41 2.85 -16.15
C TYR A 206 1.51 2.70 -15.07
N ASN A 207 1.19 2.16 -13.90
CA ASN A 207 2.12 2.10 -12.77
C ASN A 207 3.35 1.24 -13.08
N LEU A 208 3.14 0.08 -13.69
CA LEU A 208 4.23 -0.82 -14.06
C LEU A 208 4.97 -0.38 -15.33
N GLY A 209 4.32 0.39 -16.19
CA GLY A 209 4.85 0.77 -17.50
C GLY A 209 5.73 2.02 -17.50
N GLN A 210 5.57 2.94 -16.52
CA GLN A 210 6.38 4.17 -16.46
C GLN A 210 7.87 3.86 -16.24
N GLY A 211 8.18 2.82 -15.48
CA GLY A 211 9.54 2.41 -15.13
C GLY A 211 9.82 0.93 -15.44
N ILE A 212 9.88 0.53 -16.72
CA ILE A 212 10.00 -0.88 -17.13
C ILE A 212 11.19 -1.58 -16.45
N SER A 213 12.35 -0.92 -16.31
CA SER A 213 13.54 -1.50 -15.68
C SER A 213 13.32 -1.82 -14.19
N PHE A 214 12.64 -0.92 -13.47
CA PHE A 214 12.28 -1.15 -12.07
C PHE A 214 11.27 -2.29 -11.94
N SER A 215 10.25 -2.29 -12.80
CA SER A 215 9.27 -3.38 -12.83
C SER A 215 9.90 -4.73 -13.16
N GLN A 216 10.84 -4.79 -14.10
CA GLN A 216 11.61 -6.01 -14.38
C GLN A 216 12.40 -6.48 -13.16
N THR A 217 13.06 -5.57 -12.45
CA THR A 217 13.80 -5.88 -11.21
C THR A 217 12.84 -6.37 -10.13
N PHE A 218 11.72 -5.70 -9.92
CA PHE A 218 10.69 -6.10 -8.97
C PHE A 218 10.21 -7.54 -9.24
N PHE A 219 9.74 -7.86 -10.44
CA PHE A 219 9.24 -9.18 -10.78
C PHE A 219 10.32 -10.28 -10.71
N ARG A 220 11.58 -9.94 -10.98
CA ARG A 220 12.72 -10.86 -10.90
C ARG A 220 13.10 -11.19 -9.44
N LEU A 221 12.99 -10.23 -8.53
CA LEU A 221 13.52 -10.34 -7.17
C LEU A 221 12.46 -10.59 -6.10
N TRP A 222 11.18 -10.35 -6.40
CA TRP A 222 10.12 -10.58 -5.41
C TRP A 222 10.11 -12.03 -4.94
N PRO A 223 10.11 -12.29 -3.60
CA PRO A 223 10.13 -13.65 -3.07
C PRO A 223 8.89 -14.44 -3.50
N SER A 224 9.10 -15.62 -4.07
CA SER A 224 8.02 -16.47 -4.56
C SER A 224 7.12 -17.09 -3.47
N ASP A 225 7.48 -16.89 -2.21
CA ASP A 225 6.74 -17.32 -1.01
C ASP A 225 6.05 -16.14 -0.29
N VAL A 226 6.06 -14.94 -0.88
CA VAL A 226 5.30 -13.77 -0.42
C VAL A 226 4.19 -13.47 -1.41
N GLU A 227 2.94 -13.53 -0.95
CA GLU A 227 1.75 -13.35 -1.81
C GLU A 227 1.67 -11.94 -2.39
N ILE A 228 1.28 -11.86 -3.67
CA ILE A 228 0.87 -10.63 -4.34
C ILE A 228 -0.59 -10.77 -4.78
N ILE A 229 -1.42 -9.80 -4.38
CA ILE A 229 -2.77 -9.64 -4.89
C ILE A 229 -2.80 -8.38 -5.75
N PHE A 230 -2.95 -8.56 -7.05
CA PHE A 230 -3.06 -7.46 -7.99
C PHE A 230 -4.49 -6.91 -8.00
N SER A 231 -4.59 -5.58 -7.97
CA SER A 231 -5.78 -4.81 -8.29
C SER A 231 -5.57 -4.15 -9.65
N PRO A 232 -5.89 -4.85 -10.76
CA PRO A 232 -5.63 -4.31 -12.10
C PRO A 232 -6.59 -3.16 -12.43
N GLY A 233 -6.21 -2.34 -13.43
CA GLY A 233 -7.00 -1.19 -13.85
C GLY A 233 -8.45 -1.51 -14.16
N GLU A 234 -8.72 -2.68 -14.74
CA GLU A 234 -10.07 -3.12 -15.11
C GLU A 234 -11.05 -3.18 -13.92
N VAL A 235 -10.54 -3.30 -12.68
CA VAL A 235 -11.38 -3.35 -11.47
C VAL A 235 -11.98 -1.99 -11.15
N GLY A 236 -11.21 -0.92 -11.32
CA GLY A 236 -11.65 0.45 -11.03
C GLY A 236 -12.22 1.21 -12.22
N ASP A 237 -12.06 0.71 -13.45
CA ASP A 237 -12.42 1.40 -14.69
C ASP A 237 -13.87 1.84 -14.80
N ASN A 238 -14.77 1.19 -14.09
CA ASN A 238 -16.20 1.50 -14.10
C ASN A 238 -16.70 2.09 -12.76
N ILE A 239 -15.80 2.63 -11.94
CA ILE A 239 -16.13 3.25 -10.65
C ILE A 239 -15.64 4.69 -10.70
N ASP A 240 -16.44 5.56 -11.31
CA ASP A 240 -16.15 6.98 -11.43
C ASP A 240 -16.72 7.76 -10.25
N TYR A 241 -15.88 8.55 -9.58
CA TYR A 241 -16.32 9.54 -8.61
C TYR A 241 -16.30 10.90 -9.29
N LEU A 242 -17.50 11.40 -9.60
CA LEU A 242 -17.68 12.61 -10.39
C LEU A 242 -17.37 13.86 -9.56
N PRO A 243 -16.80 14.93 -10.16
CA PRO A 243 -16.44 16.15 -9.46
C PRO A 243 -17.59 16.78 -8.66
N GLU A 244 -18.79 16.82 -9.23
CA GLU A 244 -19.96 17.34 -8.53
C GLU A 244 -20.38 16.49 -7.32
N GLN A 245 -20.12 15.19 -7.35
CA GLN A 245 -20.36 14.32 -6.19
C GLN A 245 -19.32 14.57 -5.11
N VAL A 246 -18.03 14.68 -5.46
CA VAL A 246 -16.94 14.99 -4.51
C VAL A 246 -17.22 16.31 -3.79
N LEU A 247 -17.56 17.36 -4.54
CA LEU A 247 -17.86 18.68 -3.99
C LEU A 247 -19.12 18.69 -3.10
N ALA A 248 -20.13 17.89 -3.44
CA ALA A 248 -21.34 17.74 -2.65
C ALA A 248 -21.09 16.95 -1.37
N ASP A 249 -20.34 15.85 -1.45
CA ASP A 249 -20.04 14.97 -0.31
C ASP A 249 -19.13 15.68 0.71
N ILE A 250 -18.21 16.55 0.26
CA ILE A 250 -17.36 17.38 1.12
C ILE A 250 -17.93 18.81 1.26
N SER A 251 -19.26 18.95 1.35
CA SER A 251 -19.91 20.28 1.45
C SER A 251 -19.74 20.96 2.83
N TRP A 252 -19.31 20.23 3.84
CA TRP A 252 -19.20 20.67 5.21
C TRP A 252 -17.97 21.58 5.50
N THR A 253 -16.98 21.62 4.60
CA THR A 253 -15.83 22.57 4.67
C THR A 253 -15.27 22.85 3.28
N ASP A 254 -14.63 24.01 3.11
CA ASP A 254 -13.82 24.33 1.93
C ASP A 254 -12.33 24.04 2.16
N GLU A 255 -11.94 23.86 3.41
CA GLU A 255 -10.54 23.59 3.79
C GLU A 255 -10.19 22.08 3.77
N HIS A 256 -10.86 21.25 2.98
CA HIS A 256 -10.53 19.85 2.81
C HIS A 256 -9.51 19.66 1.67
N PRO A 257 -8.39 18.90 1.86
CA PRO A 257 -7.36 18.78 0.83
C PRO A 257 -7.91 18.29 -0.51
N ILE A 258 -8.70 17.22 -0.51
CA ILE A 258 -9.31 16.68 -1.73
C ILE A 258 -10.22 17.72 -2.38
N LYS A 259 -11.10 18.36 -1.62
CA LYS A 259 -11.98 19.40 -2.15
C LYS A 259 -11.21 20.56 -2.77
N GLN A 260 -10.10 20.98 -2.15
CA GLN A 260 -9.24 22.04 -2.71
C GLN A 260 -8.65 21.66 -4.05
N VAL A 261 -8.24 20.40 -4.23
CA VAL A 261 -7.78 19.91 -5.53
C VAL A 261 -8.89 20.03 -6.58
N TYR A 262 -10.11 19.60 -6.27
CA TYR A 262 -11.25 19.71 -7.19
C TYR A 262 -11.70 21.16 -7.46
N MET A 263 -11.41 22.08 -6.55
CA MET A 263 -11.74 23.51 -6.74
C MET A 263 -10.65 24.27 -7.50
N THR A 264 -9.40 23.83 -7.47
CA THR A 264 -8.26 24.62 -7.97
C THR A 264 -7.54 23.99 -9.15
N CYS A 265 -7.71 22.67 -9.36
CA CYS A 265 -7.13 21.95 -10.49
C CYS A 265 -8.22 21.63 -11.52
N GLU A 266 -7.81 21.40 -12.76
CA GLU A 266 -8.71 21.03 -13.86
C GLU A 266 -9.17 19.57 -13.71
N CYS A 267 -10.06 19.32 -12.76
CA CYS A 267 -10.66 18.00 -12.50
C CYS A 267 -12.04 17.89 -13.17
N ASP A 268 -12.11 18.14 -14.48
CA ASP A 268 -13.39 18.21 -15.20
C ASP A 268 -14.01 16.83 -15.46
N ALA A 269 -13.21 15.77 -15.46
CA ALA A 269 -13.66 14.40 -15.62
C ALA A 269 -13.79 13.70 -14.25
N GLY A 270 -14.64 12.67 -14.18
CA GLY A 270 -14.67 11.79 -13.01
C GLY A 270 -13.33 11.10 -12.80
N GLN A 271 -12.97 10.91 -11.54
CA GLN A 271 -11.80 10.11 -11.18
C GLN A 271 -12.22 8.66 -10.99
N ARG A 272 -11.55 7.76 -11.67
CA ARG A 272 -11.68 6.32 -11.45
C ARG A 272 -11.02 5.93 -10.14
N MET A 273 -11.67 5.05 -9.39
CA MET A 273 -11.28 4.72 -8.01
C MET A 273 -10.40 3.46 -7.95
N TRP A 274 -9.27 3.46 -8.65
CA TRP A 274 -8.35 2.31 -8.67
C TRP A 274 -7.69 2.07 -7.31
N ASP A 275 -7.07 3.08 -6.74
CA ASP A 275 -6.27 3.01 -5.51
C ASP A 275 -7.11 2.73 -4.27
N PRO A 276 -8.28 3.38 -4.05
CA PRO A 276 -9.12 3.08 -2.91
C PRO A 276 -9.56 1.62 -2.85
N LEU A 277 -9.78 0.97 -4.01
CA LEU A 277 -10.14 -0.44 -4.06
C LEU A 277 -9.02 -1.34 -3.56
N THR A 278 -7.77 -0.97 -3.86
CA THR A 278 -6.59 -1.69 -3.34
C THR A 278 -6.50 -1.56 -1.82
N ALA A 279 -6.74 -0.36 -1.26
CA ALA A 279 -6.80 -0.14 0.18
C ALA A 279 -7.95 -0.93 0.85
N ILE A 280 -9.14 -0.93 0.26
CA ILE A 280 -10.29 -1.70 0.76
C ILE A 280 -9.92 -3.19 0.84
N ASN A 281 -9.30 -3.74 -0.21
CA ASN A 281 -8.89 -5.15 -0.20
C ASN A 281 -7.83 -5.44 0.87
N ALA A 282 -6.86 -4.55 1.03
CA ALA A 282 -5.79 -4.72 2.02
C ALA A 282 -6.31 -4.78 3.46
N ILE A 283 -7.42 -4.10 3.75
CA ILE A 283 -7.98 -3.97 5.11
C ILE A 283 -9.17 -4.91 5.33
N GLU A 284 -10.11 -4.95 4.39
CA GLU A 284 -11.36 -5.73 4.54
C GLU A 284 -11.19 -7.18 4.07
N GLY A 285 -10.12 -7.45 3.33
CA GLY A 285 -9.79 -8.77 2.84
C GLY A 285 -10.60 -9.18 1.61
N ASN A 286 -10.37 -10.42 1.21
CA ASN A 286 -10.81 -10.91 -0.10
C ASN A 286 -12.33 -11.16 -0.23
N GLY A 287 -13.09 -11.05 0.86
CA GLY A 287 -14.54 -11.35 0.84
C GLY A 287 -15.38 -10.42 -0.03
N LEU A 288 -14.87 -9.22 -0.34
CA LEU A 288 -15.52 -8.23 -1.19
C LEU A 288 -15.11 -8.34 -2.67
N PHE A 289 -14.09 -9.11 -2.98
CA PHE A 289 -13.49 -9.20 -4.31
C PHE A 289 -13.49 -10.66 -4.78
N MET A 290 -13.80 -10.86 -6.05
CA MET A 290 -13.54 -12.14 -6.71
C MET A 290 -12.07 -12.19 -7.12
N LEU A 291 -11.37 -13.25 -6.72
CA LEU A 291 -9.96 -13.46 -7.05
C LEU A 291 -9.79 -14.59 -8.06
N SER A 292 -8.77 -14.47 -8.90
CA SER A 292 -8.31 -15.55 -9.75
C SER A 292 -7.86 -16.79 -8.95
N GLU A 293 -7.67 -17.90 -9.61
CA GLU A 293 -6.86 -19.01 -9.09
C GLU A 293 -5.45 -18.49 -8.76
N ARG A 294 -4.68 -19.27 -8.00
CA ARG A 294 -3.26 -18.99 -7.80
C ARG A 294 -2.49 -19.14 -9.10
N GLY A 295 -1.46 -18.32 -9.27
CA GLY A 295 -0.61 -18.34 -10.44
C GLY A 295 0.69 -17.59 -10.23
N THR A 296 1.41 -17.43 -11.31
CA THR A 296 2.62 -16.61 -11.40
C THR A 296 2.40 -15.50 -12.41
N VAL A 297 3.05 -14.36 -12.20
CA VAL A 297 3.06 -13.27 -13.16
C VAL A 297 4.46 -13.14 -13.74
N SER A 298 4.56 -13.13 -15.08
CA SER A 298 5.77 -12.74 -15.79
C SER A 298 5.59 -11.35 -16.37
N TYR A 299 6.70 -10.59 -16.42
CA TYR A 299 6.73 -9.23 -16.92
C TYR A 299 7.66 -9.15 -18.16
N THR A 300 7.13 -8.66 -19.27
CA THR A 300 7.87 -8.64 -20.53
C THR A 300 8.83 -7.46 -20.63
N SER A 301 9.77 -7.52 -21.57
CA SER A 301 10.65 -6.39 -21.88
C SER A 301 9.92 -5.16 -22.46
N THR A 302 8.66 -5.32 -22.84
CA THR A 302 7.79 -4.25 -23.34
C THR A 302 6.77 -3.77 -22.32
N GLY A 303 6.95 -4.10 -21.04
CA GLY A 303 6.12 -3.56 -19.96
C GLY A 303 4.79 -4.27 -19.73
N LYS A 304 4.59 -5.48 -20.25
CA LYS A 304 3.30 -6.18 -20.19
C LYS A 304 3.32 -7.35 -19.21
N THR A 305 2.22 -7.49 -18.46
CA THR A 305 2.01 -8.61 -17.54
C THR A 305 1.37 -9.81 -18.25
N ILE A 306 1.78 -11.02 -17.84
CA ILE A 306 1.20 -12.30 -18.29
C ILE A 306 1.01 -13.18 -17.07
N PHE A 307 -0.24 -13.55 -16.80
CA PHE A 307 -0.58 -14.47 -15.73
C PHE A 307 -0.61 -15.92 -16.23
N THR A 308 -0.03 -16.81 -15.45
CA THR A 308 -0.07 -18.26 -15.71
C THR A 308 -0.57 -18.95 -14.46
N VAL A 309 -1.68 -19.70 -14.59
CA VAL A 309 -2.24 -20.50 -13.49
C VAL A 309 -1.22 -21.51 -12.99
N SER A 310 -1.01 -21.55 -11.68
CA SER A 310 -0.09 -22.47 -11.01
C SER A 310 -0.53 -22.66 -9.56
N ALA A 311 -0.78 -23.88 -9.14
CA ALA A 311 -1.20 -24.18 -7.76
C ALA A 311 -0.16 -23.76 -6.70
N THR A 312 1.12 -23.67 -7.08
CA THR A 312 2.24 -23.22 -6.22
C THR A 312 2.60 -21.76 -6.43
N GLY A 313 1.86 -21.04 -7.29
CA GLY A 313 2.10 -19.62 -7.53
C GLY A 313 1.72 -18.76 -6.34
N ASN A 314 2.38 -17.61 -6.22
CA ASN A 314 2.15 -16.63 -5.15
C ASN A 314 1.34 -15.42 -5.60
N CYS A 315 0.85 -15.39 -6.82
CA CYS A 315 0.10 -14.27 -7.38
C CYS A 315 -1.37 -14.62 -7.55
N ARG A 316 -2.22 -13.61 -7.33
CA ARG A 316 -3.63 -13.58 -7.69
C ARG A 316 -3.99 -12.21 -8.21
N TYR A 317 -5.05 -12.09 -8.97
CA TYR A 317 -5.60 -10.80 -9.37
C TYR A 317 -7.11 -10.75 -9.11
N GLN A 318 -7.60 -9.52 -8.89
CA GLN A 318 -9.01 -9.25 -8.71
C GLN A 318 -9.72 -9.21 -10.07
N PHE A 319 -10.98 -9.65 -10.08
CA PHE A 319 -11.89 -9.44 -11.20
C PHE A 319 -12.76 -8.20 -10.97
N SER A 320 -13.13 -7.53 -12.05
CA SER A 320 -14.15 -6.49 -12.02
C SER A 320 -15.47 -7.07 -11.52
N GLY A 321 -16.18 -6.30 -10.71
CA GLY A 321 -17.55 -6.62 -10.31
C GLY A 321 -18.59 -6.26 -11.38
N ASP A 322 -19.85 -6.56 -11.07
CA ASP A 322 -20.99 -6.05 -11.82
C ASP A 322 -21.33 -4.60 -11.40
N ASN A 323 -22.31 -4.00 -12.06
CA ASN A 323 -22.75 -2.64 -11.76
C ASN A 323 -23.23 -2.46 -10.31
N THR A 324 -23.78 -3.50 -9.69
CA THR A 324 -24.22 -3.45 -8.29
C THR A 324 -23.03 -3.37 -7.37
N TRP A 325 -22.02 -4.19 -7.63
CA TRP A 325 -20.76 -4.17 -6.90
C TRP A 325 -20.03 -2.83 -7.08
N ASN A 326 -19.93 -2.31 -8.32
CA ASN A 326 -19.33 -1.01 -8.62
C ASN A 326 -20.00 0.11 -7.81
N SER A 327 -21.33 0.14 -7.80
CA SER A 327 -22.10 1.13 -7.03
C SER A 327 -21.84 1.00 -5.53
N THR A 328 -21.77 -0.23 -5.01
CA THR A 328 -21.50 -0.49 -3.60
C THR A 328 -20.09 -0.02 -3.21
N MET A 329 -19.08 -0.24 -4.06
CA MET A 329 -17.72 0.21 -3.81
C MET A 329 -17.61 1.74 -3.85
N LEU A 330 -18.25 2.38 -4.84
CA LEU A 330 -18.29 3.85 -4.90
C LEU A 330 -18.99 4.44 -3.67
N GLU A 331 -20.13 3.89 -3.25
CA GLU A 331 -20.84 4.33 -2.05
C GLU A 331 -19.96 4.18 -0.80
N LYS A 332 -19.21 3.09 -0.68
CA LYS A 332 -18.26 2.87 0.42
C LYS A 332 -17.20 3.98 0.45
N ILE A 333 -16.64 4.35 -0.69
CA ILE A 333 -15.63 5.42 -0.80
C ILE A 333 -16.25 6.77 -0.47
N ARG A 334 -17.42 7.09 -1.04
CA ARG A 334 -18.16 8.33 -0.79
C ARG A 334 -18.52 8.52 0.69
N ASN A 335 -18.96 7.46 1.36
CA ASN A 335 -19.31 7.51 2.78
C ASN A 335 -18.13 7.93 3.66
N VAL A 336 -16.90 7.65 3.25
CA VAL A 336 -15.68 8.10 3.95
C VAL A 336 -15.53 9.61 3.86
N ASN A 337 -15.70 10.21 2.67
CA ASN A 337 -15.59 11.65 2.45
C ASN A 337 -16.68 12.48 3.15
N MET A 338 -17.83 11.88 3.46
CA MET A 338 -18.89 12.53 4.23
C MET A 338 -18.59 12.58 5.73
N MET A 339 -17.58 11.83 6.21
CA MET A 339 -17.18 11.82 7.62
C MET A 339 -16.47 13.15 7.96
N ARG A 340 -16.85 13.74 9.12
CA ARG A 340 -16.30 14.99 9.63
C ARG A 340 -15.17 14.75 10.61
#